data_5bb0e35cde6fc4ece54ba05d8f810caa
#
_entry.id   5bb0e35cde6fc4ece54ba05d8f810caa
#
_cell.length_a   1.000
_cell.length_b   1.000
_cell.length_c   1.000
_cell.angle_alpha   90.00
_cell.angle_beta   90.00
_cell.angle_gamma   90.00
#
_symmetry.space_group_name_H-M   'P 1'
#
loop_
_entity.id
_entity.type
_entity.pdbx_description
1 polymer ?
#
loop_
_entity_poly.entity_id
_entity_poly.type
_entity_poly.pdbx_seq_one_letter_code
_entity_poly.pdbx_strand_id
1 'polypeptide(L)'
;MKLKILTLAAGAAVAALAAATLQGAAQPMGAGTSVVGGTGRACAGDNGGISLPPGFCATVFADNLGHVRHIAVAPDGVVYANIWSGRYYPGGKVPTDGFLVALKDTHNTGVADQVEHFGETAADGAAGGTGVAVWRGHVYAEVNDRIVRYALTPGSIAAKGKPQTVLSGMPLGGDHPMHPFVISASGQLFVDMGSATNSCQPKNRYAGVPGADPCVELQTRAGIWRYDAARLGQVFSPKERYATGLRNGEGLSFDAAGRLFATQHGRDQLLQNWPALYPDAARTTELPAEELVLLREGGDYGWPECYFDGGQKKLVLAPEYGGDGGKTVGVCADKLAPVAAFPGHWAPNDLAIYKGKAFPDGFQGGAFIAFHGSWNRAPAPQDGYNVVFQPLKNGVASGPWVIFADDFTGGAKDPGHAAHRPMGLAVAPDGALFISDDVKGRIWRVTYHGPPAGGVVAAARPAAAAPVMAAAVAPLTPPTGATAEQVANGQHLYASGTCTACHGPDARGTPLGPNLASATPLWGDGSPESIRQVITAGVSFPKQYRQAMPAMGGAELTPAEINDLSSYIWALRHPRP
;
A
#
# COMPACT_ATOMS: atom_id res chain seq x y z
N MET A 1 81.88 3.01 -41.55
CA MET A 1 80.47 2.62 -41.70
C MET A 1 79.74 3.08 -40.45
N LYS A 2 79.01 4.20 -40.53
CA LYS A 2 78.33 4.83 -39.41
C LYS A 2 76.85 4.41 -39.42
N LEU A 3 76.40 3.72 -38.37
CA LEU A 3 75.05 3.28 -38.18
C LEU A 3 74.25 4.45 -37.52
N LYS A 4 73.19 4.95 -38.16
CA LYS A 4 72.26 5.95 -37.61
C LYS A 4 71.18 5.22 -36.89
N ILE A 5 71.03 5.51 -35.61
CA ILE A 5 69.90 5.07 -34.79
C ILE A 5 68.76 6.12 -34.96
N LEU A 6 67.60 5.64 -35.44
CA LEU A 6 66.36 6.40 -35.48
C LEU A 6 65.60 6.10 -34.16
N THR A 7 65.38 7.14 -33.39
CA THR A 7 64.50 7.09 -32.23
C THR A 7 63.06 7.41 -32.68
N LEU A 8 62.13 6.44 -32.54
CA LEU A 8 60.70 6.67 -32.65
C LEU A 8 60.16 7.11 -31.27
N ALA A 9 59.61 8.30 -31.24
CA ALA A 9 58.82 8.78 -30.11
C ALA A 9 57.37 8.26 -30.24
N ALA A 10 56.99 7.37 -29.33
CA ALA A 10 55.59 6.94 -29.20
C ALA A 10 54.82 7.93 -28.31
N GLY A 11 53.95 8.72 -28.93
CA GLY A 11 53.00 9.56 -28.20
C GLY A 11 51.86 8.73 -27.64
N ALA A 12 51.81 8.59 -26.32
CA ALA A 12 50.66 8.02 -25.64
C ALA A 12 49.52 9.05 -25.58
N ALA A 13 48.48 8.86 -26.36
CA ALA A 13 47.23 9.59 -26.22
C ALA A 13 46.46 8.99 -25.04
N VAL A 14 46.40 9.71 -23.92
CA VAL A 14 45.52 9.40 -22.80
C VAL A 14 44.13 9.85 -23.18
N ALA A 15 43.27 8.91 -23.56
CA ALA A 15 41.83 9.16 -23.68
C ALA A 15 41.21 9.26 -22.27
N ALA A 16 40.97 10.48 -21.80
CA ALA A 16 40.17 10.72 -20.62
C ALA A 16 38.69 10.37 -20.95
N LEU A 17 38.22 9.21 -20.50
CA LEU A 17 36.79 8.94 -20.40
C LEU A 17 36.22 9.85 -19.32
N ALA A 18 35.56 10.92 -19.72
CA ALA A 18 34.69 11.69 -18.85
C ALA A 18 33.46 10.81 -18.53
N ALA A 19 33.44 10.22 -17.35
CA ALA A 19 32.24 9.65 -16.77
C ALA A 19 31.28 10.81 -16.50
N ALA A 20 30.34 11.03 -17.41
CA ALA A 20 29.23 11.95 -17.17
C ALA A 20 28.34 11.31 -16.07
N THR A 21 28.59 11.70 -14.82
CA THR A 21 27.63 11.50 -13.74
C THR A 21 26.40 12.32 -14.08
N LEU A 22 25.36 11.63 -14.58
CA LEU A 22 24.01 12.18 -14.65
C LEU A 22 23.52 12.38 -13.19
N GLN A 23 23.92 13.48 -12.59
CA GLN A 23 23.28 14.03 -11.42
C GLN A 23 21.93 14.56 -11.88
N GLY A 24 20.92 13.69 -11.91
CA GLY A 24 19.54 14.12 -11.96
C GLY A 24 19.29 14.99 -10.72
N ALA A 25 19.07 16.28 -10.93
CA ALA A 25 18.70 17.20 -9.87
C ALA A 25 17.41 16.68 -9.23
N ALA A 26 17.55 16.12 -8.04
CA ALA A 26 16.45 15.61 -7.25
C ALA A 26 15.63 16.79 -6.73
N GLN A 27 14.34 16.82 -7.04
CA GLN A 27 13.42 17.85 -6.55
C GLN A 27 13.01 17.58 -5.08
N PRO A 28 12.69 18.60 -4.28
CA PRO A 28 12.31 18.40 -2.88
C PRO A 28 11.05 17.54 -2.77
N MET A 29 10.99 16.65 -1.77
CA MET A 29 9.74 16.06 -1.32
C MET A 29 8.94 17.22 -0.68
N GLY A 30 8.06 17.78 -1.44
CA GLY A 30 7.22 18.84 -0.98
C GLY A 30 6.20 19.16 -2.04
N ALA A 31 4.95 19.02 -1.67
CA ALA A 31 3.79 19.41 -2.42
C ALA A 31 3.53 18.55 -3.67
N GLY A 32 2.72 17.51 -3.51
CA GLY A 32 1.94 17.00 -4.60
C GLY A 32 1.22 18.15 -5.26
N THR A 33 1.38 18.27 -6.57
CA THR A 33 0.73 19.30 -7.36
C THR A 33 -0.51 18.72 -8.00
N SER A 34 -1.62 19.47 -8.03
CA SER A 34 -2.81 19.05 -8.78
C SER A 34 -2.61 19.31 -10.27
N VAL A 35 -3.12 18.43 -11.12
CA VAL A 35 -3.12 18.65 -12.57
C VAL A 35 -4.16 19.71 -12.91
N VAL A 36 -3.76 20.82 -13.48
CA VAL A 36 -4.66 21.81 -14.06
C VAL A 36 -4.70 21.57 -15.57
N GLY A 37 -5.76 20.95 -16.05
CA GLY A 37 -6.05 20.82 -17.48
C GLY A 37 -6.77 22.07 -18.01
N GLY A 38 -6.72 22.28 -19.33
CA GLY A 38 -7.48 23.34 -20.00
C GLY A 38 -9.00 23.19 -19.81
N THR A 39 -9.77 24.16 -20.29
CA THR A 39 -11.24 24.21 -20.22
C THR A 39 -11.85 23.01 -20.97
N GLY A 40 -12.05 21.90 -20.24
CA GLY A 40 -12.75 20.71 -20.73
C GLY A 40 -14.27 20.85 -20.66
N ARG A 41 -14.99 19.97 -21.35
CA ARG A 41 -16.43 19.84 -21.21
C ARG A 41 -16.78 19.48 -19.76
N ALA A 42 -17.81 20.13 -19.20
CA ALA A 42 -18.29 19.77 -17.88
C ALA A 42 -18.76 18.31 -17.84
N CYS A 43 -18.44 17.60 -16.77
CA CYS A 43 -18.91 16.25 -16.55
C CYS A 43 -20.43 16.23 -16.33
N ALA A 44 -21.09 15.13 -16.72
CA ALA A 44 -22.54 14.98 -16.57
C ALA A 44 -22.98 14.72 -15.12
N GLY A 45 -22.06 14.64 -14.15
CA GLY A 45 -22.33 14.36 -12.74
C GLY A 45 -21.21 14.85 -11.84
N ASP A 46 -21.24 14.39 -10.59
CA ASP A 46 -20.30 14.74 -9.53
C ASP A 46 -19.03 13.86 -9.50
N ASN A 47 -18.75 13.14 -10.59
CA ASN A 47 -17.66 12.16 -10.67
C ASN A 47 -17.77 11.02 -9.64
N GLY A 48 -18.98 10.70 -9.16
CA GLY A 48 -19.16 9.71 -8.11
C GLY A 48 -18.48 10.07 -6.79
N GLY A 49 -18.40 11.39 -6.50
CA GLY A 49 -17.87 11.93 -5.25
C GLY A 49 -16.35 12.17 -5.23
N ILE A 50 -15.63 11.95 -6.34
CA ILE A 50 -14.18 12.19 -6.41
C ILE A 50 -13.83 13.44 -7.22
N SER A 51 -12.71 14.07 -6.89
CA SER A 51 -12.15 15.19 -7.64
C SER A 51 -11.14 14.71 -8.67
N LEU A 52 -11.22 15.26 -9.88
CA LEU A 52 -10.35 14.96 -11.02
C LEU A 52 -9.86 16.25 -11.69
N PRO A 53 -8.75 16.19 -12.45
CA PRO A 53 -8.29 17.31 -13.23
C PRO A 53 -9.32 17.73 -14.31
N PRO A 54 -9.33 19.00 -14.73
CA PRO A 54 -10.21 19.47 -15.79
C PRO A 54 -10.13 18.63 -17.06
N GLY A 55 -11.28 18.31 -17.64
CA GLY A 55 -11.40 17.45 -18.82
C GLY A 55 -11.51 15.97 -18.51
N PHE A 56 -11.20 15.53 -17.29
CA PHE A 56 -11.47 14.16 -16.85
C PHE A 56 -12.84 14.07 -16.18
N CYS A 57 -13.54 12.99 -16.44
CA CYS A 57 -14.81 12.66 -15.81
C CYS A 57 -14.81 11.23 -15.32
N ALA A 58 -15.43 11.00 -14.16
CA ALA A 58 -15.67 9.67 -13.63
C ALA A 58 -17.16 9.33 -13.64
N THR A 59 -17.43 8.05 -13.91
CA THR A 59 -18.74 7.43 -13.73
C THR A 59 -18.60 6.33 -12.68
N VAL A 60 -19.57 6.17 -11.78
CA VAL A 60 -19.64 5.00 -10.91
C VAL A 60 -20.01 3.82 -11.80
N PHE A 61 -19.01 3.00 -12.13
CA PHE A 61 -19.17 1.84 -13.02
C PHE A 61 -19.93 0.71 -12.33
N ALA A 62 -19.62 0.46 -11.06
CA ALA A 62 -20.32 -0.48 -10.20
C ALA A 62 -20.19 -0.04 -8.74
N ASP A 63 -21.08 -0.52 -7.86
CA ASP A 63 -21.11 -0.16 -6.45
C ASP A 63 -21.56 -1.35 -5.58
N ASN A 64 -21.22 -1.31 -4.29
CA ASN A 64 -21.67 -2.30 -3.29
C ASN A 64 -21.24 -3.75 -3.58
N LEU A 65 -20.06 -3.94 -4.20
CA LEU A 65 -19.52 -5.25 -4.55
C LEU A 65 -18.80 -5.95 -3.38
N GLY A 66 -18.71 -5.32 -2.21
CA GLY A 66 -17.95 -5.83 -1.06
C GLY A 66 -16.53 -5.26 -1.01
N HIS A 67 -15.53 -6.07 -0.68
CA HIS A 67 -14.14 -5.62 -0.53
C HIS A 67 -13.35 -5.82 -1.83
N VAL A 68 -13.64 -5.01 -2.84
CA VAL A 68 -12.95 -5.10 -4.14
C VAL A 68 -11.50 -4.67 -4.00
N ARG A 69 -10.60 -5.60 -4.25
CA ARG A 69 -9.15 -5.34 -4.25
C ARG A 69 -8.66 -5.05 -5.67
N HIS A 70 -7.79 -5.85 -6.25
CA HIS A 70 -7.32 -5.63 -7.61
C HIS A 70 -8.40 -5.93 -8.66
N ILE A 71 -8.27 -5.27 -9.79
CA ILE A 71 -9.15 -5.40 -10.94
C ILE A 71 -8.34 -5.61 -12.22
N ALA A 72 -8.92 -6.30 -13.18
CA ALA A 72 -8.32 -6.49 -14.50
C ALA A 72 -9.38 -6.32 -15.59
N VAL A 73 -9.03 -5.68 -16.71
CA VAL A 73 -9.93 -5.49 -17.84
C VAL A 73 -9.52 -6.39 -19.00
N ALA A 74 -10.46 -7.18 -19.48
CA ALA A 74 -10.26 -8.05 -20.63
C ALA A 74 -10.31 -7.25 -21.96
N PRO A 75 -9.76 -7.80 -23.06
CA PRO A 75 -9.77 -7.14 -24.36
C PRO A 75 -11.16 -6.78 -24.90
N ASP A 76 -12.20 -7.49 -24.46
CA ASP A 76 -13.62 -7.27 -24.82
C ASP A 76 -14.35 -6.32 -23.86
N GLY A 77 -13.61 -5.67 -22.94
CA GLY A 77 -14.11 -4.68 -21.99
C GLY A 77 -14.73 -5.25 -20.71
N VAL A 78 -14.76 -6.57 -20.51
CA VAL A 78 -15.19 -7.15 -19.24
C VAL A 78 -14.19 -6.82 -18.14
N VAL A 79 -14.68 -6.27 -17.03
CA VAL A 79 -13.89 -5.97 -15.82
C VAL A 79 -14.03 -7.15 -14.85
N TYR A 80 -12.91 -7.71 -14.43
CA TYR A 80 -12.84 -8.75 -13.41
C TYR A 80 -12.29 -8.16 -12.12
N ALA A 81 -12.91 -8.47 -11.00
CA ALA A 81 -12.50 -8.04 -9.68
C ALA A 81 -12.32 -9.23 -8.74
N ASN A 82 -11.26 -9.21 -7.92
CA ASN A 82 -11.11 -10.12 -6.79
C ASN A 82 -11.65 -9.43 -5.53
N ILE A 83 -12.58 -10.08 -4.85
CA ILE A 83 -13.19 -9.57 -3.62
C ILE A 83 -12.44 -10.18 -2.44
N TRP A 84 -11.75 -9.34 -1.68
CA TRP A 84 -11.14 -9.77 -0.43
C TRP A 84 -12.20 -9.99 0.64
N SER A 85 -12.24 -11.19 1.22
CA SER A 85 -13.01 -11.45 2.43
C SER A 85 -12.19 -12.32 3.37
N GLY A 86 -12.17 -12.05 4.64
CA GLY A 86 -11.63 -12.93 5.64
C GLY A 86 -10.46 -12.39 6.45
N ARG A 87 -9.27 -12.14 5.91
CA ARG A 87 -8.12 -11.78 6.76
C ARG A 87 -8.13 -10.35 7.28
N TYR A 88 -8.40 -9.37 6.42
CA TYR A 88 -8.49 -7.96 6.83
C TYR A 88 -9.90 -7.52 7.17
N TYR A 89 -10.90 -8.31 6.79
CA TYR A 89 -12.32 -8.02 7.02
C TYR A 89 -13.04 -9.23 7.65
N PRO A 90 -12.57 -9.73 8.80
CA PRO A 90 -13.08 -11.00 9.39
C PRO A 90 -14.55 -10.96 9.81
N GLY A 91 -15.18 -9.79 9.82
CA GLY A 91 -16.62 -9.61 10.10
C GLY A 91 -17.45 -9.23 8.89
N GLY A 92 -16.86 -9.17 7.71
CA GLY A 92 -17.56 -8.84 6.47
C GLY A 92 -18.56 -9.93 6.04
N LYS A 93 -19.56 -9.55 5.25
CA LYS A 93 -20.46 -10.52 4.62
C LYS A 93 -19.66 -11.31 3.59
N VAL A 94 -19.52 -12.62 3.81
CA VAL A 94 -18.82 -13.51 2.89
C VAL A 94 -19.68 -13.72 1.66
N PRO A 95 -19.18 -13.50 0.42
CA PRO A 95 -19.89 -13.86 -0.80
C PRO A 95 -20.14 -15.37 -0.84
N THR A 96 -21.37 -15.77 -1.19
CA THR A 96 -21.78 -17.18 -1.27
C THR A 96 -21.73 -17.73 -2.69
N ASP A 97 -21.57 -16.85 -3.67
CA ASP A 97 -21.66 -17.10 -5.11
C ASP A 97 -20.31 -16.94 -5.84
N GLY A 98 -19.23 -16.78 -5.07
CA GLY A 98 -17.84 -16.73 -5.55
C GLY A 98 -17.10 -15.46 -5.16
N PHE A 99 -15.77 -15.55 -5.05
CA PHE A 99 -14.89 -14.42 -4.70
C PHE A 99 -14.45 -13.58 -5.90
N LEU A 100 -14.89 -13.94 -7.11
CA LEU A 100 -14.61 -13.19 -8.33
C LEU A 100 -15.90 -12.58 -8.87
N VAL A 101 -15.80 -11.37 -9.39
CA VAL A 101 -16.91 -10.66 -10.03
C VAL A 101 -16.50 -10.30 -11.46
N ALA A 102 -17.40 -10.60 -12.41
CA ALA A 102 -17.31 -10.14 -13.79
C ALA A 102 -18.35 -9.04 -14.03
N LEU A 103 -17.94 -7.94 -14.62
CA LEU A 103 -18.75 -6.74 -14.83
C LEU A 103 -18.64 -6.31 -16.29
N LYS A 104 -19.76 -5.98 -16.92
CA LYS A 104 -19.78 -5.49 -18.30
C LYS A 104 -20.79 -4.37 -18.49
N ASP A 105 -20.41 -3.36 -19.24
CA ASP A 105 -21.29 -2.33 -19.78
C ASP A 105 -21.58 -2.69 -21.24
N THR A 106 -22.77 -3.24 -21.49
CA THR A 106 -23.17 -3.68 -22.85
C THR A 106 -23.75 -2.56 -23.68
N HIS A 107 -24.13 -1.45 -23.05
CA HIS A 107 -24.77 -0.30 -23.68
C HIS A 107 -23.86 0.91 -23.85
N ASN A 108 -22.58 0.82 -23.45
CA ASN A 108 -21.59 1.91 -23.48
C ASN A 108 -22.07 3.17 -22.74
N THR A 109 -22.72 2.98 -21.59
CA THR A 109 -23.23 4.05 -20.72
C THR A 109 -22.18 4.53 -19.71
N GLY A 110 -21.10 3.77 -19.52
CA GLY A 110 -20.12 3.94 -18.47
C GLY A 110 -20.50 3.26 -17.15
N VAL A 111 -21.62 2.53 -17.13
CA VAL A 111 -22.15 1.79 -15.96
C VAL A 111 -22.32 0.32 -16.33
N ALA A 112 -21.86 -0.59 -15.50
CA ALA A 112 -22.06 -2.01 -15.71
C ALA A 112 -23.54 -2.38 -15.59
N ASP A 113 -24.07 -3.02 -16.63
CA ASP A 113 -25.44 -3.53 -16.69
C ASP A 113 -25.51 -5.06 -16.55
N GLN A 114 -24.35 -5.73 -16.58
CA GLN A 114 -24.21 -7.15 -16.26
C GLN A 114 -23.18 -7.31 -15.13
N VAL A 115 -23.57 -8.05 -14.10
CA VAL A 115 -22.76 -8.37 -12.92
C VAL A 115 -22.94 -9.85 -12.61
N GLU A 116 -21.87 -10.64 -12.70
CA GLU A 116 -21.90 -12.07 -12.40
C GLU A 116 -20.79 -12.44 -11.42
N HIS A 117 -21.15 -13.13 -10.33
CA HIS A 117 -20.18 -13.73 -9.42
C HIS A 117 -19.78 -15.11 -9.90
N PHE A 118 -18.54 -15.51 -9.64
CA PHE A 118 -18.03 -16.83 -10.01
C PHE A 118 -16.81 -17.23 -9.16
N GLY A 119 -16.29 -18.41 -9.39
CA GLY A 119 -15.11 -18.92 -8.74
C GLY A 119 -15.42 -19.71 -7.47
N GLU A 120 -14.40 -19.95 -6.67
CA GLU A 120 -14.51 -20.68 -5.41
C GLU A 120 -15.24 -19.83 -4.34
N THR A 121 -15.87 -20.51 -3.38
CA THR A 121 -16.67 -19.91 -2.31
C THR A 121 -16.06 -20.23 -0.95
N ALA A 122 -16.56 -19.62 0.11
CA ALA A 122 -16.19 -19.99 1.47
C ALA A 122 -16.57 -21.44 1.81
N ALA A 123 -17.61 -22.00 1.20
CA ALA A 123 -17.99 -23.40 1.37
C ALA A 123 -16.93 -24.35 0.79
N ASP A 124 -16.18 -23.90 -0.23
CA ASP A 124 -15.04 -24.61 -0.80
C ASP A 124 -13.73 -24.38 0.01
N GLY A 125 -13.81 -23.65 1.11
CA GLY A 125 -12.65 -23.28 1.93
C GLY A 125 -11.87 -22.08 1.40
N ALA A 126 -12.40 -21.33 0.43
CA ALA A 126 -11.76 -20.12 -0.08
C ALA A 126 -12.00 -18.94 0.86
N ALA A 127 -10.97 -18.11 1.02
CA ALA A 127 -11.02 -16.86 1.80
C ALA A 127 -10.79 -15.62 0.91
N GLY A 128 -10.85 -15.79 -0.42
CA GLY A 128 -10.57 -14.74 -1.38
C GLY A 128 -9.08 -14.46 -1.55
N GLY A 129 -8.74 -13.32 -2.10
CA GLY A 129 -7.38 -12.87 -2.37
C GLY A 129 -7.35 -11.44 -2.87
N THR A 130 -6.20 -11.00 -3.33
CA THR A 130 -5.99 -9.65 -3.90
C THR A 130 -5.80 -9.70 -5.42
N GLY A 131 -4.86 -10.52 -5.87
CA GLY A 131 -4.44 -10.53 -7.26
C GLY A 131 -5.50 -11.05 -8.23
N VAL A 132 -5.64 -10.39 -9.39
CA VAL A 132 -6.43 -10.83 -10.53
C VAL A 132 -5.77 -10.39 -11.84
N ALA A 133 -5.78 -11.22 -12.85
CA ALA A 133 -5.26 -10.90 -14.18
C ALA A 133 -6.03 -11.64 -15.28
N VAL A 134 -6.00 -11.09 -16.50
CA VAL A 134 -6.53 -11.76 -17.70
C VAL A 134 -5.37 -12.04 -18.64
N TRP A 135 -5.23 -13.30 -19.04
CA TRP A 135 -4.19 -13.69 -19.99
C TRP A 135 -4.62 -14.90 -20.83
N ARG A 136 -4.47 -14.80 -22.16
CA ARG A 136 -4.74 -15.86 -23.14
C ARG A 136 -6.04 -16.64 -22.89
N GLY A 137 -7.17 -15.91 -22.77
CA GLY A 137 -8.49 -16.53 -22.62
C GLY A 137 -8.76 -17.15 -21.26
N HIS A 138 -8.03 -16.74 -20.23
CA HIS A 138 -8.24 -17.14 -18.84
C HIS A 138 -8.25 -15.93 -17.90
N VAL A 139 -9.06 -16.01 -16.86
CA VAL A 139 -8.95 -15.18 -15.66
C VAL A 139 -8.10 -15.92 -14.65
N TYR A 140 -7.06 -15.27 -14.16
CA TYR A 140 -6.20 -15.76 -13.08
C TYR A 140 -6.58 -15.01 -11.81
N ALA A 141 -6.61 -15.71 -10.69
CA ALA A 141 -6.94 -15.11 -9.39
C ALA A 141 -6.14 -15.73 -8.26
N GLU A 142 -5.78 -14.90 -7.28
CA GLU A 142 -5.30 -15.37 -6.00
C GLU A 142 -6.47 -15.90 -5.17
N VAL A 143 -6.31 -17.08 -4.60
CA VAL A 143 -7.24 -17.69 -3.65
C VAL A 143 -6.43 -18.40 -2.58
N ASN A 144 -6.46 -17.89 -1.34
CA ASN A 144 -5.66 -18.39 -0.22
C ASN A 144 -4.15 -18.40 -0.53
N ASP A 145 -3.54 -19.61 -0.52
CA ASP A 145 -2.12 -19.86 -0.77
C ASP A 145 -1.80 -20.19 -2.24
N ARG A 146 -2.72 -19.91 -3.17
CA ARG A 146 -2.58 -20.34 -4.56
C ARG A 146 -3.06 -19.31 -5.56
N ILE A 147 -2.52 -19.43 -6.77
CA ILE A 147 -3.04 -18.78 -7.96
C ILE A 147 -3.73 -19.84 -8.81
N VAL A 148 -5.00 -19.61 -9.08
CA VAL A 148 -5.83 -20.44 -9.94
C VAL A 148 -6.17 -19.73 -11.24
N ARG A 149 -6.56 -20.45 -12.27
CA ARG A 149 -7.11 -19.89 -13.50
C ARG A 149 -8.41 -20.52 -13.90
N TYR A 150 -9.29 -19.73 -14.50
CA TYR A 150 -10.57 -20.12 -15.05
C TYR A 150 -10.58 -19.84 -16.55
N ALA A 151 -11.00 -20.80 -17.37
CA ALA A 151 -11.15 -20.59 -18.81
C ALA A 151 -12.34 -19.65 -19.08
N LEU A 152 -12.12 -18.62 -19.89
CA LEU A 152 -13.20 -17.74 -20.36
C LEU A 152 -14.05 -18.49 -21.39
N THR A 153 -15.35 -18.38 -21.26
CA THR A 153 -16.31 -19.02 -22.16
C THR A 153 -16.85 -17.97 -23.13
N PRO A 154 -16.74 -18.16 -24.46
CA PRO A 154 -17.33 -17.25 -25.43
C PRO A 154 -18.82 -16.98 -25.16
N GLY A 155 -19.21 -15.70 -25.15
CA GLY A 155 -20.59 -15.28 -24.89
C GLY A 155 -21.02 -15.25 -23.43
N SER A 156 -20.12 -15.55 -22.48
CA SER A 156 -20.33 -15.37 -21.03
C SER A 156 -19.35 -14.36 -20.48
N ILE A 157 -19.80 -13.47 -19.61
CA ILE A 157 -18.89 -12.54 -18.92
C ILE A 157 -18.13 -13.24 -17.78
N ALA A 158 -18.78 -14.15 -17.06
CA ALA A 158 -18.15 -14.96 -16.02
C ALA A 158 -17.55 -16.24 -16.60
N ALA A 159 -16.39 -16.62 -16.08
CA ALA A 159 -15.80 -17.91 -16.39
C ALA A 159 -16.62 -19.05 -15.75
N LYS A 160 -16.83 -20.13 -16.50
CA LYS A 160 -17.59 -21.31 -16.05
C LYS A 160 -16.66 -22.50 -15.85
N GLY A 161 -16.99 -23.34 -14.87
CA GLY A 161 -16.25 -24.55 -14.59
C GLY A 161 -15.29 -24.46 -13.40
N LYS A 162 -14.56 -25.56 -13.16
CA LYS A 162 -13.64 -25.65 -12.03
C LYS A 162 -12.33 -24.91 -12.30
N PRO A 163 -11.73 -24.31 -11.27
CA PRO A 163 -10.42 -23.69 -11.38
C PRO A 163 -9.33 -24.73 -11.67
N GLN A 164 -8.27 -24.28 -12.35
CA GLN A 164 -7.03 -25.01 -12.51
C GLN A 164 -5.95 -24.33 -11.69
N THR A 165 -5.31 -25.05 -10.79
CA THR A 165 -4.21 -24.51 -9.98
C THR A 165 -2.97 -24.30 -10.83
N VAL A 166 -2.46 -23.07 -10.86
CA VAL A 166 -1.22 -22.66 -11.55
C VAL A 166 -0.05 -22.73 -10.58
N LEU A 167 -0.20 -22.14 -9.40
CA LEU A 167 0.79 -22.11 -8.33
C LEU A 167 0.09 -22.37 -6.99
N SER A 168 0.73 -23.09 -6.08
CA SER A 168 0.23 -23.37 -4.73
C SER A 168 1.34 -23.38 -3.70
N GLY A 169 0.98 -23.39 -2.41
CA GLY A 169 1.93 -23.45 -1.28
C GLY A 169 2.61 -22.11 -1.02
N MET A 170 2.02 -21.01 -1.43
CA MET A 170 2.51 -19.66 -1.10
C MET A 170 2.40 -19.41 0.42
N PRO A 171 3.40 -18.73 1.03
CA PRO A 171 3.43 -18.56 2.47
C PRO A 171 2.30 -17.64 2.94
N LEU A 172 1.44 -18.13 3.83
CA LEU A 172 0.35 -17.39 4.47
C LEU A 172 0.78 -16.83 5.84
N GLY A 173 0.04 -15.85 6.35
CA GLY A 173 0.26 -15.25 7.68
C GLY A 173 1.26 -14.09 7.67
N GLY A 174 1.53 -13.55 8.85
CA GLY A 174 2.33 -12.34 9.03
C GLY A 174 1.58 -11.05 8.70
N ASP A 175 2.33 -9.95 8.66
CA ASP A 175 1.78 -8.60 8.42
C ASP A 175 1.25 -8.43 6.99
N HIS A 176 1.86 -9.12 6.01
CA HIS A 176 1.53 -9.00 4.57
C HIS A 176 1.25 -10.39 3.98
N PRO A 177 0.04 -10.93 4.18
CA PRO A 177 -0.31 -12.29 3.76
C PRO A 177 -0.82 -12.39 2.32
N MET A 178 -0.85 -11.30 1.57
CA MET A 178 -1.39 -11.25 0.20
C MET A 178 -0.32 -11.55 -0.83
N HIS A 179 -0.76 -11.99 -2.01
CA HIS A 179 0.10 -12.36 -3.12
C HIS A 179 -0.41 -11.70 -4.42
N PRO A 180 -0.36 -10.37 -4.52
CA PRO A 180 -0.65 -9.71 -5.78
C PRO A 180 0.32 -10.17 -6.85
N PHE A 181 -0.14 -10.20 -8.09
CA PHE A 181 0.66 -10.73 -9.18
C PHE A 181 0.34 -10.06 -10.51
N VAL A 182 1.27 -10.17 -11.45
CA VAL A 182 1.09 -9.73 -12.83
C VAL A 182 1.62 -10.77 -13.80
N ILE A 183 1.04 -10.86 -14.99
CA ILE A 183 1.48 -11.76 -16.05
C ILE A 183 2.02 -10.93 -17.22
N SER A 184 3.25 -11.23 -17.65
CA SER A 184 3.84 -10.61 -18.82
C SER A 184 3.16 -11.09 -20.12
N ALA A 185 3.35 -10.34 -21.20
CA ALA A 185 2.84 -10.76 -22.52
C ALA A 185 3.35 -12.15 -22.96
N SER A 186 4.57 -12.51 -22.55
CA SER A 186 5.18 -13.81 -22.82
C SER A 186 4.67 -14.95 -21.93
N GLY A 187 3.94 -14.63 -20.84
CA GLY A 187 3.41 -15.61 -19.89
C GLY A 187 4.24 -15.81 -18.64
N GLN A 188 5.22 -14.97 -18.37
CA GLN A 188 5.90 -14.98 -17.07
C GLN A 188 4.97 -14.40 -16.01
N LEU A 189 4.76 -15.13 -14.93
CA LEU A 189 3.96 -14.78 -13.78
C LEU A 189 4.88 -14.27 -12.66
N PHE A 190 4.74 -13.02 -12.27
CA PHE A 190 5.49 -12.41 -11.17
C PHE A 190 4.56 -12.19 -9.99
N VAL A 191 4.95 -12.69 -8.83
CA VAL A 191 4.11 -12.74 -7.62
C VAL A 191 4.87 -12.08 -6.47
N ASP A 192 4.25 -11.13 -5.79
CA ASP A 192 4.75 -10.59 -4.53
C ASP A 192 4.53 -11.56 -3.38
N MET A 193 5.52 -11.70 -2.54
CA MET A 193 5.45 -12.40 -1.25
C MET A 193 5.85 -11.40 -0.17
N GLY A 194 4.89 -10.65 0.35
CA GLY A 194 5.13 -9.64 1.35
C GLY A 194 5.78 -10.17 2.62
N SER A 195 6.47 -9.33 3.38
CA SER A 195 7.16 -9.72 4.62
C SER A 195 6.19 -10.22 5.68
N ALA A 196 6.64 -11.12 6.54
CA ALA A 196 5.86 -11.59 7.68
C ALA A 196 5.87 -10.58 8.84
N THR A 197 6.90 -9.74 8.92
CA THR A 197 7.06 -8.74 9.98
C THR A 197 7.31 -7.34 9.42
N ASN A 198 7.27 -6.35 10.30
CA ASN A 198 7.55 -4.96 9.94
C ASN A 198 9.02 -4.72 9.50
N SER A 199 9.98 -5.32 10.20
CA SER A 199 11.42 -5.08 10.03
C SER A 199 12.29 -6.29 10.41
N CYS A 200 11.79 -7.50 10.19
CA CYS A 200 12.47 -8.77 10.52
C CYS A 200 12.96 -8.87 11.96
N GLN A 201 12.22 -8.31 12.91
CA GLN A 201 12.52 -8.44 14.33
C GLN A 201 12.08 -9.81 14.84
N PRO A 202 12.86 -10.48 15.74
CA PRO A 202 12.43 -11.71 16.40
C PRO A 202 11.10 -11.55 17.16
N LYS A 203 10.86 -10.36 17.71
CA LYS A 203 9.60 -9.90 18.27
C LYS A 203 9.10 -8.73 17.46
N ASN A 204 8.09 -8.99 16.60
CA ASN A 204 7.60 -8.03 15.63
C ASN A 204 7.08 -6.74 16.28
N ARG A 205 7.48 -5.59 15.74
CA ARG A 205 7.06 -4.24 16.16
C ARG A 205 7.42 -3.87 17.60
N TYR A 206 8.48 -4.46 18.16
CA TYR A 206 8.91 -4.20 19.52
C TYR A 206 9.97 -3.09 19.58
N ALA A 207 9.75 -2.14 20.51
CA ALA A 207 10.65 -1.00 20.68
C ALA A 207 12.06 -1.42 21.11
N GLY A 208 13.10 -0.87 20.45
CA GLY A 208 14.49 -1.10 20.77
C GLY A 208 15.02 -2.51 20.51
N VAL A 209 14.22 -3.40 19.91
CA VAL A 209 14.67 -4.76 19.59
C VAL A 209 15.39 -4.76 18.23
N PRO A 210 16.64 -5.26 18.15
CA PRO A 210 17.35 -5.43 16.88
C PRO A 210 16.62 -6.38 15.91
N GLY A 211 16.89 -6.22 14.63
CA GLY A 211 16.48 -7.17 13.60
C GLY A 211 17.24 -8.49 13.70
N ALA A 212 16.65 -9.55 13.15
CA ALA A 212 17.34 -10.82 13.01
C ALA A 212 18.44 -10.71 11.93
N ASP A 213 19.65 -11.17 12.27
CA ASP A 213 20.76 -11.23 11.33
C ASP A 213 21.39 -12.64 11.37
N PRO A 214 21.28 -13.43 10.28
CA PRO A 214 20.58 -13.11 9.03
C PRO A 214 19.06 -13.10 9.18
N CYS A 215 18.38 -12.25 8.39
CA CYS A 215 16.91 -12.24 8.32
C CYS A 215 16.39 -13.48 7.57
N VAL A 216 15.83 -14.43 8.31
CA VAL A 216 15.35 -15.69 7.73
C VAL A 216 14.10 -15.52 6.85
N GLU A 217 13.32 -14.46 7.04
CA GLU A 217 12.16 -14.15 6.21
C GLU A 217 12.54 -13.97 4.73
N LEU A 218 13.71 -13.41 4.45
CA LEU A 218 14.20 -13.22 3.10
C LEU A 218 14.32 -14.51 2.29
N GLN A 219 14.31 -15.68 2.92
CA GLN A 219 14.32 -16.95 2.20
C GLN A 219 13.04 -17.20 1.41
N THR A 220 11.89 -16.75 1.93
CA THR A 220 10.56 -17.08 1.37
C THR A 220 9.64 -15.88 1.24
N ARG A 221 10.06 -14.70 1.68
CA ARG A 221 9.24 -13.49 1.76
C ARG A 221 10.02 -12.23 1.38
N ALA A 222 9.35 -11.11 1.40
CA ALA A 222 9.90 -9.77 1.13
C ALA A 222 10.57 -9.67 -0.24
N GLY A 223 9.83 -10.04 -1.28
CA GLY A 223 10.33 -9.99 -2.64
C GLY A 223 9.34 -10.49 -3.68
N ILE A 224 9.85 -10.67 -4.90
CA ILE A 224 9.08 -11.11 -6.07
C ILE A 224 9.61 -12.46 -6.53
N TRP A 225 8.68 -13.39 -6.82
CA TRP A 225 8.97 -14.71 -7.40
C TRP A 225 8.43 -14.81 -8.81
N ARG A 226 9.12 -15.59 -9.66
CA ARG A 226 8.77 -15.75 -11.08
C ARG A 226 8.40 -17.18 -11.42
N TYR A 227 7.23 -17.36 -12.05
CA TYR A 227 6.67 -18.62 -12.49
C TYR A 227 6.20 -18.54 -13.95
N ASP A 228 5.63 -19.63 -14.47
CA ASP A 228 5.03 -19.71 -15.80
C ASP A 228 3.49 -19.78 -15.68
N ALA A 229 2.79 -18.77 -16.19
CA ALA A 229 1.33 -18.71 -16.15
C ALA A 229 0.65 -19.84 -16.96
N ALA A 230 1.32 -20.40 -17.96
CA ALA A 230 0.79 -21.49 -18.76
C ALA A 230 0.89 -22.86 -18.06
N ARG A 231 1.87 -23.03 -17.18
CA ARG A 231 2.18 -24.31 -16.52
C ARG A 231 1.31 -24.49 -15.27
N LEU A 232 0.58 -25.61 -15.21
CA LEU A 232 -0.23 -25.98 -14.05
C LEU A 232 0.58 -26.77 -13.01
N GLY A 233 0.09 -26.74 -11.77
CA GLY A 233 0.60 -27.57 -10.68
C GLY A 233 1.99 -27.18 -10.18
N GLN A 234 2.40 -25.91 -10.38
CA GLN A 234 3.63 -25.39 -9.78
C GLN A 234 3.44 -25.25 -8.27
N VAL A 235 4.52 -25.45 -7.54
CA VAL A 235 4.56 -25.29 -6.08
C VAL A 235 5.57 -24.20 -5.76
N PHE A 236 5.24 -23.36 -4.78
CA PHE A 236 6.15 -22.32 -4.31
C PHE A 236 7.53 -22.89 -3.98
N SER A 237 8.56 -22.21 -4.44
CA SER A 237 9.96 -22.56 -4.19
C SER A 237 10.78 -21.28 -3.98
N PRO A 238 11.60 -21.22 -2.91
CA PRO A 238 12.54 -20.11 -2.71
C PRO A 238 13.50 -19.87 -3.88
N LYS A 239 13.76 -20.90 -4.69
CA LYS A 239 14.69 -20.84 -5.85
C LYS A 239 14.16 -20.00 -7.01
N GLU A 240 12.83 -19.81 -7.09
CA GLU A 240 12.18 -19.03 -8.15
C GLU A 240 12.16 -17.54 -7.85
N ARG A 241 12.92 -17.08 -6.85
CA ARG A 241 12.99 -15.66 -6.47
C ARG A 241 13.60 -14.83 -7.59
N TYR A 242 12.87 -13.80 -8.00
CA TYR A 242 13.28 -12.85 -9.04
C TYR A 242 13.97 -11.62 -8.43
N ALA A 243 13.43 -11.07 -7.31
CA ALA A 243 13.96 -9.92 -6.62
C ALA A 243 13.74 -10.06 -5.10
N THR A 244 14.51 -9.35 -4.29
CA THR A 244 14.45 -9.38 -2.83
C THR A 244 14.48 -7.98 -2.23
N GLY A 245 14.24 -7.88 -0.91
CA GLY A 245 14.32 -6.60 -0.19
C GLY A 245 13.12 -5.68 -0.41
N LEU A 246 11.97 -6.23 -0.79
CA LEU A 246 10.68 -5.53 -0.90
C LEU A 246 9.78 -5.97 0.25
N ARG A 247 9.51 -5.05 1.20
CA ARG A 247 8.68 -5.36 2.38
C ARG A 247 7.26 -5.79 1.99
N ASN A 248 6.62 -5.05 1.11
CA ASN A 248 5.29 -5.34 0.56
C ASN A 248 5.13 -4.64 -0.79
N GLY A 249 5.13 -5.41 -1.87
CA GLY A 249 5.11 -4.92 -3.25
C GLY A 249 3.74 -5.07 -3.89
N GLU A 250 2.68 -4.47 -3.31
CA GLU A 250 1.30 -4.75 -3.73
C GLU A 250 0.99 -4.38 -5.18
N GLY A 251 1.46 -3.23 -5.67
CA GLY A 251 1.22 -2.82 -7.06
C GLY A 251 2.30 -3.35 -8.00
N LEU A 252 1.90 -4.07 -9.04
CA LEU A 252 2.80 -4.61 -10.06
C LEU A 252 2.32 -4.23 -11.47
N SER A 253 3.18 -3.67 -12.32
CA SER A 253 2.81 -3.32 -13.70
C SER A 253 3.98 -3.34 -14.65
N PHE A 254 3.73 -3.74 -15.90
CA PHE A 254 4.69 -3.61 -16.99
C PHE A 254 4.48 -2.31 -17.76
N ASP A 255 5.57 -1.67 -18.17
CA ASP A 255 5.51 -0.62 -19.17
C ASP A 255 5.46 -1.18 -20.61
N ALA A 256 5.39 -0.28 -21.59
CA ALA A 256 5.35 -0.66 -23.00
C ALA A 256 6.65 -1.32 -23.52
N ALA A 257 7.77 -1.10 -22.83
CA ALA A 257 9.05 -1.74 -23.14
C ALA A 257 9.23 -3.12 -22.42
N GLY A 258 8.23 -3.56 -21.67
CA GLY A 258 8.26 -4.83 -20.92
C GLY A 258 9.07 -4.76 -19.62
N ARG A 259 9.40 -3.56 -19.12
CA ARG A 259 10.05 -3.37 -17.82
C ARG A 259 9.00 -3.51 -16.73
N LEU A 260 9.33 -4.29 -15.69
CA LEU A 260 8.45 -4.53 -14.56
C LEU A 260 8.71 -3.50 -13.46
N PHE A 261 7.64 -2.92 -12.96
CA PHE A 261 7.66 -2.01 -11.81
C PHE A 261 6.86 -2.59 -10.65
N ALA A 262 7.24 -2.21 -9.44
CA ALA A 262 6.47 -2.48 -8.23
C ALA A 262 6.35 -1.21 -7.38
N THR A 263 5.27 -1.13 -6.61
CA THR A 263 5.22 -0.25 -5.44
C THR A 263 5.89 -0.93 -4.26
N GLN A 264 6.31 -0.18 -3.25
CA GLN A 264 6.80 -0.70 -1.99
C GLN A 264 6.26 0.12 -0.83
N HIS A 265 5.69 -0.55 0.15
CA HIS A 265 5.30 0.05 1.42
C HIS A 265 6.50 0.17 2.35
N GLY A 266 6.77 1.38 2.81
CA GLY A 266 7.74 1.65 3.85
C GLY A 266 7.42 0.91 5.16
N ARG A 267 8.46 0.71 6.00
CA ARG A 267 8.25 0.15 7.34
C ARG A 267 7.51 1.15 8.25
N ASP A 268 6.85 0.65 9.29
CA ASP A 268 6.10 1.47 10.24
C ASP A 268 6.91 1.80 11.50
N GLN A 269 6.44 2.80 12.29
CA GLN A 269 6.75 2.98 13.71
C GLN A 269 8.23 3.32 14.02
N LEU A 270 8.89 4.16 13.23
CA LEU A 270 10.24 4.65 13.54
C LEU A 270 10.26 5.45 14.84
N LEU A 271 9.32 6.41 15.02
CA LEU A 271 9.19 7.22 16.21
C LEU A 271 8.94 6.37 17.46
N GLN A 272 7.97 5.45 17.37
CA GLN A 272 7.52 4.66 18.49
C GLN A 272 8.56 3.63 18.93
N ASN A 273 9.21 2.98 17.98
CA ASN A 273 10.16 1.91 18.27
C ASN A 273 11.58 2.42 18.57
N TRP A 274 11.93 3.60 18.06
CA TRP A 274 13.27 4.16 18.17
C TRP A 274 13.28 5.67 18.52
N PRO A 275 12.56 6.13 19.57
CA PRO A 275 12.35 7.55 19.85
C PRO A 275 13.64 8.33 20.08
N ALA A 276 14.68 7.70 20.62
CA ALA A 276 15.99 8.36 20.83
C ALA A 276 16.71 8.70 19.51
N LEU A 277 16.49 7.89 18.45
CA LEU A 277 17.06 8.10 17.12
C LEU A 277 16.18 8.97 16.23
N TYR A 278 14.87 8.97 16.48
CA TYR A 278 13.85 9.66 15.69
C TYR A 278 12.96 10.54 16.60
N PRO A 279 13.51 11.58 17.25
CA PRO A 279 12.75 12.42 18.19
C PRO A 279 11.79 13.38 17.49
N ASP A 280 11.97 13.63 16.18
CA ASP A 280 11.14 14.54 15.40
C ASP A 280 9.95 13.78 14.79
N ALA A 281 8.78 13.94 15.41
CA ALA A 281 7.55 13.32 14.95
C ALA A 281 7.12 13.78 13.54
N ALA A 282 7.34 15.05 13.20
CA ALA A 282 6.98 15.57 11.88
C ALA A 282 7.83 14.92 10.78
N ARG A 283 9.14 14.75 11.04
CA ARG A 283 10.03 14.05 10.13
C ARG A 283 9.65 12.58 9.99
N THR A 284 9.35 11.88 11.08
CA THR A 284 9.02 10.46 11.05
C THR A 284 7.67 10.16 10.42
N THR A 285 6.76 11.14 10.38
CA THR A 285 5.51 11.04 9.62
C THR A 285 5.76 10.86 8.11
N GLU A 286 6.87 11.37 7.60
CA GLU A 286 7.28 11.26 6.19
C GLU A 286 8.32 10.15 5.96
N LEU A 287 8.65 9.35 7.00
CA LEU A 287 9.66 8.29 6.93
C LEU A 287 9.13 6.93 7.39
N PRO A 288 9.57 5.87 6.70
CA PRO A 288 10.19 5.86 5.37
C PRO A 288 9.27 6.38 4.28
N ALA A 289 9.83 6.81 3.16
CA ALA A 289 9.03 7.10 1.98
C ALA A 289 8.36 5.83 1.45
N GLU A 290 7.20 5.98 0.83
CA GLU A 290 6.63 4.98 -0.08
C GLU A 290 7.37 5.04 -1.41
N GLU A 291 7.49 3.91 -2.11
CA GLU A 291 8.40 3.83 -3.25
C GLU A 291 7.73 3.27 -4.51
N LEU A 292 8.17 3.75 -5.67
CA LEU A 292 8.03 3.10 -6.96
C LEU A 292 9.40 2.59 -7.39
N VAL A 293 9.55 1.29 -7.58
CA VAL A 293 10.80 0.64 -7.96
C VAL A 293 10.73 0.04 -9.37
N LEU A 294 11.82 0.09 -10.09
CA LEU A 294 12.02 -0.65 -11.34
C LEU A 294 12.67 -1.99 -11.01
N LEU A 295 11.94 -3.08 -11.15
CA LEU A 295 12.39 -4.42 -10.79
C LEU A 295 13.44 -4.96 -11.77
N ARG A 296 14.47 -5.61 -11.23
CA ARG A 296 15.53 -6.29 -11.96
C ARG A 296 15.73 -7.69 -11.41
N GLU A 297 16.06 -8.64 -12.28
CA GLU A 297 16.42 -9.98 -11.86
C GLU A 297 17.67 -9.95 -10.97
N GLY A 298 17.58 -10.62 -9.81
CA GLY A 298 18.63 -10.58 -8.78
C GLY A 298 18.70 -9.26 -8.00
N GLY A 299 17.79 -8.30 -8.24
CA GLY A 299 17.79 -7.01 -7.55
C GLY A 299 17.49 -7.13 -6.07
N ASP A 300 18.16 -6.30 -5.25
CA ASP A 300 17.91 -6.14 -3.83
C ASP A 300 17.54 -4.68 -3.52
N TYR A 301 16.35 -4.47 -2.93
CA TYR A 301 15.76 -3.16 -2.67
C TYR A 301 15.90 -2.72 -1.20
N GLY A 302 16.61 -3.51 -0.40
CA GLY A 302 17.17 -3.09 0.89
C GLY A 302 16.40 -3.50 2.14
N TRP A 303 15.11 -3.82 2.09
CA TRP A 303 14.42 -4.31 3.28
C TRP A 303 15.02 -5.67 3.74
N PRO A 304 15.23 -5.93 5.02
CA PRO A 304 14.88 -5.11 6.19
C PRO A 304 16.01 -4.19 6.66
N GLU A 305 17.21 -4.33 6.11
CA GLU A 305 18.41 -3.60 6.57
C GLU A 305 18.35 -2.10 6.28
N CYS A 306 17.60 -1.72 5.23
CA CYS A 306 17.56 -0.36 4.71
C CYS A 306 16.13 0.15 4.56
N TYR A 307 16.00 1.48 4.57
CA TYR A 307 14.81 2.18 4.13
C TYR A 307 15.18 3.43 3.32
N PHE A 308 14.28 3.88 2.46
CA PHE A 308 14.50 5.09 1.68
C PHE A 308 14.09 6.34 2.48
N ASP A 309 15.05 7.21 2.79
CA ASP A 309 14.79 8.54 3.36
C ASP A 309 14.47 9.50 2.22
N GLY A 310 13.19 9.78 2.05
CA GLY A 310 12.72 10.63 0.97
C GLY A 310 13.19 12.08 1.06
N GLY A 311 13.45 12.60 2.26
CA GLY A 311 14.02 13.93 2.46
C GLY A 311 15.48 14.01 2.04
N GLN A 312 16.27 12.96 2.31
CA GLN A 312 17.66 12.85 1.90
C GLN A 312 17.85 12.23 0.51
N LYS A 313 16.80 11.59 -0.04
CA LYS A 313 16.79 10.90 -1.34
C LYS A 313 17.83 9.80 -1.47
N LYS A 314 17.99 9.02 -0.42
CA LYS A 314 18.93 7.90 -0.36
C LYS A 314 18.41 6.78 0.53
N LEU A 315 18.86 5.57 0.27
CA LEU A 315 18.72 4.45 1.19
C LEU A 315 19.65 4.67 2.38
N VAL A 316 19.14 4.45 3.58
CA VAL A 316 19.88 4.58 4.84
C VAL A 316 19.65 3.34 5.69
N LEU A 317 20.60 3.06 6.56
CA LEU A 317 20.58 1.90 7.44
C LEU A 317 19.43 2.02 8.46
N ALA A 318 18.64 0.96 8.55
CA ALA A 318 17.53 0.87 9.48
C ALA A 318 18.03 0.72 10.93
N PRO A 319 17.30 1.28 11.91
CA PRO A 319 17.76 1.27 13.30
C PRO A 319 17.90 -0.13 13.88
N GLU A 320 17.11 -1.10 13.43
CA GLU A 320 17.20 -2.51 13.78
C GLU A 320 18.54 -3.15 13.40
N TYR A 321 19.25 -2.55 12.44
CA TYR A 321 20.53 -3.04 11.89
C TYR A 321 21.68 -2.08 12.17
N GLY A 322 21.58 -1.27 13.22
CA GLY A 322 22.62 -0.34 13.65
C GLY A 322 22.57 1.04 13.01
N GLY A 323 21.46 1.39 12.37
CA GLY A 323 21.23 2.75 11.86
C GLY A 323 21.12 3.78 12.98
N ASP A 324 21.48 5.02 12.68
CA ASP A 324 21.68 6.14 13.61
C ASP A 324 20.74 7.33 13.36
N GLY A 325 19.52 7.06 12.94
CA GLY A 325 18.53 8.09 12.62
C GLY A 325 18.66 8.65 11.20
N GLY A 326 19.16 7.83 10.26
CA GLY A 326 19.23 8.14 8.84
C GLY A 326 20.53 8.84 8.38
N LYS A 327 21.59 8.83 9.18
CA LYS A 327 22.89 9.40 8.81
C LYS A 327 23.77 8.36 8.10
N THR A 328 23.82 7.16 8.64
CA THR A 328 24.61 6.05 8.10
C THR A 328 23.94 5.39 6.89
N VAL A 329 24.69 5.21 5.82
CA VAL A 329 24.28 4.44 4.62
C VAL A 329 24.68 2.97 4.76
N GLY A 330 25.93 2.68 5.13
CA GLY A 330 26.42 1.32 5.33
C GLY A 330 26.17 0.41 4.11
N VAL A 331 25.66 -0.79 4.35
CA VAL A 331 25.33 -1.78 3.31
C VAL A 331 24.26 -1.31 2.31
N CYS A 332 23.56 -0.23 2.63
CA CYS A 332 22.52 0.33 1.77
C CYS A 332 23.09 1.00 0.50
N ALA A 333 24.40 1.24 0.45
CA ALA A 333 25.06 1.77 -0.73
C ALA A 333 24.99 0.80 -1.93
N ASP A 334 24.88 -0.50 -1.67
CA ASP A 334 24.83 -1.56 -2.68
C ASP A 334 23.40 -1.96 -3.07
N LYS A 335 22.39 -1.38 -2.43
CA LYS A 335 20.98 -1.68 -2.69
C LYS A 335 20.41 -0.79 -3.81
N LEU A 336 19.37 -1.27 -4.46
CA LEU A 336 18.72 -0.55 -5.56
C LEU A 336 17.75 0.49 -5.00
N ALA A 337 18.00 1.75 -5.34
CA ALA A 337 17.12 2.86 -4.96
C ALA A 337 15.84 2.89 -5.82
N PRO A 338 14.74 3.47 -5.31
CA PRO A 338 13.51 3.66 -6.06
C PRO A 338 13.69 4.63 -7.23
N VAL A 339 12.82 4.53 -8.24
CA VAL A 339 12.74 5.47 -9.36
C VAL A 339 11.90 6.70 -9.00
N ALA A 340 10.99 6.59 -8.03
CA ALA A 340 10.25 7.68 -7.42
C ALA A 340 9.91 7.35 -5.97
N ALA A 341 9.72 8.39 -5.15
CA ALA A 341 9.38 8.30 -3.75
C ALA A 341 8.20 9.23 -3.43
N PHE A 342 7.38 8.82 -2.48
CA PHE A 342 6.15 9.49 -2.08
C PHE A 342 6.12 9.68 -0.56
N PRO A 343 5.19 10.50 -0.04
CA PRO A 343 5.05 10.68 1.40
C PRO A 343 4.90 9.36 2.16
N GLY A 344 5.50 9.28 3.33
CA GLY A 344 5.47 8.09 4.16
C GLY A 344 4.06 7.66 4.57
N HIS A 345 3.84 6.36 4.67
CA HIS A 345 2.63 5.72 5.20
C HIS A 345 1.35 5.90 4.35
N TRP A 346 1.45 6.34 3.11
CA TRP A 346 0.28 6.50 2.23
C TRP A 346 -0.27 5.17 1.71
N ALA A 347 0.48 4.08 1.82
CA ALA A 347 0.11 2.71 1.43
C ALA A 347 -0.22 2.56 -0.07
N PRO A 348 0.78 2.42 -0.94
CA PRO A 348 0.59 2.28 -2.40
C PRO A 348 0.15 0.86 -2.78
N ASN A 349 -1.16 0.61 -2.83
CA ASN A 349 -1.75 -0.73 -2.94
C ASN A 349 -1.90 -1.24 -4.38
N ASP A 350 -1.84 -0.39 -5.40
CA ASP A 350 -1.78 -0.84 -6.79
C ASP A 350 -1.09 0.16 -7.71
N LEU A 351 -0.72 -0.32 -8.89
CA LEU A 351 0.05 0.38 -9.91
C LEU A 351 -0.47 0.06 -11.31
N ALA A 352 -0.76 1.09 -12.09
CA ALA A 352 -1.05 0.95 -13.51
C ALA A 352 -0.16 1.86 -14.36
N ILE A 353 0.75 1.29 -15.15
CA ILE A 353 1.47 2.07 -16.17
C ILE A 353 0.51 2.34 -17.33
N TYR A 354 0.28 3.62 -17.62
CA TYR A 354 -0.69 4.02 -18.63
C TYR A 354 -0.17 3.77 -20.05
N LYS A 355 -0.76 2.81 -20.72
CA LYS A 355 -0.48 2.43 -22.13
C LYS A 355 -1.62 2.80 -23.06
N GLY A 356 -2.71 3.39 -22.54
CA GLY A 356 -3.83 3.89 -23.32
C GLY A 356 -3.45 5.13 -24.15
N LYS A 357 -4.32 5.50 -25.08
CA LYS A 357 -4.15 6.69 -25.94
C LYS A 357 -5.27 7.72 -25.74
N ALA A 358 -6.23 7.44 -24.85
CA ALA A 358 -7.38 8.31 -24.64
C ALA A 358 -7.05 9.53 -23.76
N PHE A 359 -6.07 9.41 -22.88
CA PHE A 359 -5.61 10.53 -22.04
C PHE A 359 -4.57 11.38 -22.76
N PRO A 360 -4.42 12.66 -22.40
CA PRO A 360 -3.42 13.55 -22.99
C PRO A 360 -2.00 12.99 -22.96
N ASP A 361 -1.16 13.45 -23.88
CA ASP A 361 0.22 12.98 -24.07
C ASP A 361 1.06 13.00 -22.77
N GLY A 362 0.82 13.96 -21.88
CA GLY A 362 1.50 14.06 -20.59
C GLY A 362 1.29 12.85 -19.67
N PHE A 363 0.25 12.04 -19.91
CA PHE A 363 -0.04 10.81 -19.16
C PHE A 363 0.54 9.55 -19.82
N GLN A 364 1.05 9.64 -21.04
CA GLN A 364 1.54 8.46 -21.76
C GLN A 364 2.80 7.88 -21.11
N GLY A 365 2.78 6.58 -20.83
CA GLY A 365 3.90 5.85 -20.25
C GLY A 365 4.21 6.16 -18.78
N GLY A 366 3.44 7.04 -18.13
CA GLY A 366 3.54 7.30 -16.68
C GLY A 366 2.78 6.28 -15.84
N ALA A 367 2.98 6.36 -14.55
CA ALA A 367 2.42 5.45 -13.55
C ALA A 367 1.27 6.10 -12.78
N PHE A 368 0.08 5.50 -12.80
CA PHE A 368 -0.96 5.75 -11.80
C PHE A 368 -0.72 4.84 -10.62
N ILE A 369 -0.79 5.37 -9.41
CA ILE A 369 -0.57 4.64 -8.15
C ILE A 369 -1.75 4.93 -7.23
N ALA A 370 -2.43 3.89 -6.77
CA ALA A 370 -3.52 3.99 -5.79
C ALA A 370 -2.95 3.97 -4.37
N PHE A 371 -3.06 5.09 -3.67
CA PHE A 371 -2.70 5.20 -2.27
C PHE A 371 -3.93 4.96 -1.40
N HIS A 372 -3.94 3.83 -0.71
CA HIS A 372 -5.05 3.37 0.13
C HIS A 372 -5.30 4.26 1.35
N GLY A 373 -4.33 5.06 1.70
CA GLY A 373 -4.37 6.00 2.82
C GLY A 373 -3.81 5.43 4.11
N SER A 374 -3.22 6.31 4.89
CA SER A 374 -2.49 5.98 6.11
C SER A 374 -3.41 5.64 7.29
N TRP A 375 -2.84 4.95 8.26
CA TRP A 375 -3.44 4.66 9.58
C TRP A 375 -2.48 4.98 10.73
N ASN A 376 -1.22 5.26 10.44
CA ASN A 376 -0.12 5.32 11.42
C ASN A 376 0.73 6.60 11.34
N ARG A 377 0.19 7.71 10.82
CA ARG A 377 0.89 9.01 10.73
C ARG A 377 0.84 9.84 12.02
N ALA A 378 0.11 9.38 13.05
CA ALA A 378 0.02 10.12 14.32
C ALA A 378 1.41 10.49 14.88
N PRO A 379 1.58 11.72 15.43
CA PRO A 379 0.58 12.72 15.76
C PRO A 379 0.09 13.58 14.58
N ALA A 380 0.68 13.46 13.39
CA ALA A 380 0.18 14.17 12.22
C ALA A 380 -1.15 13.58 11.72
N PRO A 381 -1.97 14.35 11.01
CA PRO A 381 -3.19 13.85 10.38
C PRO A 381 -2.90 12.70 9.42
N GLN A 382 -3.84 11.76 9.31
CA GLN A 382 -3.78 10.73 8.27
C GLN A 382 -3.90 11.39 6.89
N ASP A 383 -3.24 10.79 5.88
CA ASP A 383 -3.20 11.31 4.51
C ASP A 383 -3.02 10.18 3.48
N GLY A 384 -2.86 10.52 2.22
CA GLY A 384 -3.04 9.60 1.11
C GLY A 384 -4.52 9.56 0.72
N TYR A 385 -5.13 8.39 0.55
CA TYR A 385 -6.52 8.21 0.10
C TYR A 385 -6.76 8.85 -1.27
N ASN A 386 -5.82 8.69 -2.18
CA ASN A 386 -5.84 9.32 -3.49
C ASN A 386 -5.19 8.43 -4.56
N VAL A 387 -5.34 8.81 -5.81
CA VAL A 387 -4.57 8.24 -6.92
C VAL A 387 -3.58 9.30 -7.40
N VAL A 388 -2.31 8.93 -7.42
CA VAL A 388 -1.22 9.78 -7.89
C VAL A 388 -0.86 9.40 -9.32
N PHE A 389 -0.42 10.36 -10.12
CA PHE A 389 0.25 10.14 -11.39
C PHE A 389 1.73 10.54 -11.29
N GLN A 390 2.63 9.61 -11.62
CA GLN A 390 4.07 9.83 -11.72
C GLN A 390 4.50 9.78 -13.18
N PRO A 391 4.95 10.89 -13.78
CA PRO A 391 5.52 10.86 -15.12
C PRO A 391 6.78 10.01 -15.17
N LEU A 392 6.87 9.12 -16.17
CA LEU A 392 8.04 8.26 -16.39
C LEU A 392 8.55 8.44 -17.83
N LYS A 393 9.87 8.37 -18.00
CA LYS A 393 10.53 8.29 -19.30
C LYS A 393 11.69 7.30 -19.21
N ASN A 394 11.69 6.31 -20.09
CA ASN A 394 12.72 5.25 -20.09
C ASN A 394 12.90 4.53 -18.76
N GLY A 395 11.83 4.39 -17.99
CA GLY A 395 11.84 3.66 -16.71
C GLY A 395 12.31 4.47 -15.51
N VAL A 396 12.49 5.78 -15.65
CA VAL A 396 12.84 6.68 -14.54
C VAL A 396 11.85 7.83 -14.45
N ALA A 397 11.71 8.43 -13.27
CA ALA A 397 10.88 9.61 -13.09
C ALA A 397 11.35 10.75 -14.00
N SER A 398 10.42 11.38 -14.72
CA SER A 398 10.70 12.45 -15.69
C SER A 398 10.10 13.79 -15.28
N GLY A 399 9.52 13.89 -14.10
CA GLY A 399 8.92 15.07 -13.52
C GLY A 399 8.37 14.77 -12.13
N PRO A 400 7.83 15.78 -11.44
CA PRO A 400 7.17 15.58 -10.15
C PRO A 400 5.91 14.75 -10.33
N TRP A 401 5.57 13.95 -9.30
CA TRP A 401 4.27 13.32 -9.22
C TRP A 401 3.17 14.35 -8.91
N VAL A 402 1.94 14.04 -9.30
CA VAL A 402 0.76 14.88 -9.06
C VAL A 402 -0.38 14.03 -8.52
N ILE A 403 -1.24 14.61 -7.67
CA ILE A 403 -2.50 13.97 -7.30
C ILE A 403 -3.42 14.02 -8.52
N PHE A 404 -3.82 12.85 -9.01
CA PHE A 404 -4.71 12.71 -10.16
C PHE A 404 -6.18 12.62 -9.74
N ALA A 405 -6.49 11.80 -8.72
CA ALA A 405 -7.84 11.71 -8.17
C ALA A 405 -7.78 11.82 -6.64
N ASP A 406 -8.69 12.60 -6.05
CA ASP A 406 -8.76 12.86 -4.60
C ASP A 406 -10.23 12.82 -4.12
N ASP A 407 -10.46 13.17 -2.86
CA ASP A 407 -11.76 13.25 -2.19
C ASP A 407 -12.50 11.92 -2.00
N PHE A 408 -11.82 10.78 -2.14
CA PHE A 408 -12.41 9.46 -1.90
C PHE A 408 -13.00 9.31 -0.49
N THR A 409 -12.46 10.01 0.47
CA THR A 409 -12.85 9.86 1.88
C THR A 409 -14.19 10.50 2.23
N GLY A 410 -14.73 11.37 1.38
CA GLY A 410 -15.91 12.16 1.72
C GLY A 410 -15.67 13.15 2.87
N GLY A 411 -14.40 13.52 3.13
CA GLY A 411 -13.99 14.51 4.14
C GLY A 411 -13.21 13.94 5.33
N ALA A 412 -13.39 12.68 5.69
CA ALA A 412 -12.69 12.06 6.83
C ALA A 412 -11.48 11.25 6.36
N LYS A 413 -10.28 11.82 6.42
CA LYS A 413 -9.03 11.10 6.12
C LYS A 413 -8.62 10.23 7.31
N ASP A 414 -9.36 9.15 7.53
CA ASP A 414 -9.04 8.16 8.55
C ASP A 414 -9.60 6.79 8.15
N PRO A 415 -8.91 5.68 8.46
CA PRO A 415 -9.28 4.35 7.96
C PRO A 415 -10.64 3.85 8.46
N GLY A 416 -11.12 4.37 9.60
CA GLY A 416 -12.40 3.97 10.20
C GLY A 416 -13.61 4.74 9.68
N HIS A 417 -13.42 5.91 9.10
CA HIS A 417 -14.49 6.84 8.71
C HIS A 417 -14.43 7.25 7.24
N ALA A 418 -13.35 6.94 6.52
CA ALA A 418 -13.25 7.22 5.09
C ALA A 418 -14.40 6.55 4.33
N ALA A 419 -15.11 7.33 3.51
CA ALA A 419 -16.22 6.81 2.71
C ALA A 419 -15.76 5.74 1.73
N HIS A 420 -14.58 5.95 1.13
CA HIS A 420 -13.91 5.05 0.20
C HIS A 420 -12.39 5.13 0.38
N ARG A 421 -11.69 4.06 -0.01
CA ARG A 421 -10.22 3.96 0.00
C ARG A 421 -9.76 3.38 -1.34
N PRO A 422 -9.03 4.13 -2.19
CA PRO A 422 -8.55 3.63 -3.47
C PRO A 422 -7.71 2.38 -3.30
N MET A 423 -7.95 1.36 -4.14
CA MET A 423 -7.29 0.08 -4.00
C MET A 423 -6.68 -0.42 -5.31
N GLY A 424 -7.49 -0.87 -6.26
CA GLY A 424 -7.04 -1.45 -7.52
C GLY A 424 -7.14 -0.48 -8.69
N LEU A 425 -6.26 -0.64 -9.67
CA LEU A 425 -6.18 0.14 -10.89
C LEU A 425 -6.13 -0.74 -12.13
N ALA A 426 -6.88 -0.40 -13.17
CA ALA A 426 -6.74 -1.04 -14.47
C ALA A 426 -6.98 -0.06 -15.61
N VAL A 427 -6.24 -0.22 -16.71
CA VAL A 427 -6.44 0.54 -17.95
C VAL A 427 -7.20 -0.32 -18.95
N ALA A 428 -8.36 0.17 -19.38
CA ALA A 428 -9.19 -0.50 -20.36
C ALA A 428 -8.64 -0.39 -21.79
N PRO A 429 -9.08 -1.24 -22.72
CA PRO A 429 -8.68 -1.17 -24.13
C PRO A 429 -9.03 0.16 -24.80
N ASP A 430 -10.10 0.84 -24.38
CA ASP A 430 -10.50 2.16 -24.85
C ASP A 430 -9.71 3.31 -24.21
N GLY A 431 -8.80 2.99 -23.28
CA GLY A 431 -7.93 3.94 -22.57
C GLY A 431 -8.56 4.55 -21.32
N ALA A 432 -9.76 4.14 -20.90
CA ALA A 432 -10.30 4.55 -19.61
C ALA A 432 -9.49 3.94 -18.45
N LEU A 433 -9.38 4.69 -17.35
CA LEU A 433 -8.79 4.20 -16.09
C LEU A 433 -9.91 3.76 -15.14
N PHE A 434 -9.84 2.52 -14.69
CA PHE A 434 -10.70 2.02 -13.61
C PHE A 434 -9.97 2.13 -12.27
N ILE A 435 -10.71 2.52 -11.23
CA ILE A 435 -10.24 2.65 -9.84
C ILE A 435 -11.22 1.89 -8.96
N SER A 436 -10.75 0.95 -8.15
CA SER A 436 -11.58 0.24 -7.17
C SER A 436 -11.43 0.79 -5.75
N ASP A 437 -12.38 0.44 -4.90
CA ASP A 437 -12.44 0.73 -3.46
C ASP A 437 -12.78 -0.55 -2.69
N ASP A 438 -12.09 -0.82 -1.61
CA ASP A 438 -12.31 -2.01 -0.79
C ASP A 438 -13.14 -1.77 0.49
N VAL A 439 -13.61 -0.55 0.72
CA VAL A 439 -14.51 -0.24 1.84
C VAL A 439 -15.95 -0.62 1.52
N LYS A 440 -16.43 -0.21 0.34
CA LYS A 440 -17.80 -0.46 -0.14
C LYS A 440 -17.86 -1.22 -1.45
N GLY A 441 -16.74 -1.43 -2.11
CA GLY A 441 -16.68 -2.12 -3.39
C GLY A 441 -17.21 -1.28 -4.55
N ARG A 442 -16.90 0.01 -4.55
CA ARG A 442 -17.17 0.88 -5.69
C ARG A 442 -16.05 0.77 -6.72
N ILE A 443 -16.42 0.83 -7.98
CA ILE A 443 -15.49 0.95 -9.10
C ILE A 443 -15.86 2.20 -9.88
N TRP A 444 -14.90 3.12 -10.04
CA TRP A 444 -15.03 4.27 -10.94
C TRP A 444 -14.40 3.96 -12.29
N ARG A 445 -15.02 4.47 -13.35
CA ARG A 445 -14.48 4.50 -14.71
C ARG A 445 -14.17 5.94 -15.08
N VAL A 446 -12.89 6.27 -15.23
CA VAL A 446 -12.40 7.61 -15.55
C VAL A 446 -12.09 7.71 -17.03
N THR A 447 -12.62 8.74 -17.68
CA THR A 447 -12.45 9.05 -19.10
C THR A 447 -12.02 10.49 -19.29
N TYR A 448 -11.41 10.81 -20.43
CA TYR A 448 -11.03 12.18 -20.79
C TYR A 448 -11.91 12.72 -21.93
N HIS A 449 -12.46 13.91 -21.74
CA HIS A 449 -13.35 14.61 -22.68
C HIS A 449 -12.86 16.03 -23.02
N GLY A 450 -11.67 16.40 -22.57
CA GLY A 450 -11.07 17.69 -22.85
C GLY A 450 -10.44 17.77 -24.25
N PRO A 451 -9.98 18.96 -24.66
CA PRO A 451 -9.17 19.11 -25.87
C PRO A 451 -7.84 18.34 -25.71
N PRO A 452 -7.17 17.97 -26.81
CA PRO A 452 -5.80 17.45 -26.72
C PRO A 452 -4.95 18.47 -25.96
N ALA A 453 -4.56 18.14 -24.74
CA ALA A 453 -3.79 19.06 -23.90
C ALA A 453 -2.30 18.79 -24.10
N GLY A 454 -1.53 19.81 -24.42
CA GLY A 454 -0.08 19.78 -24.36
C GLY A 454 0.37 19.81 -22.90
N GLY A 455 0.92 18.69 -22.42
CA GLY A 455 1.63 18.60 -21.15
C GLY A 455 0.77 18.52 -19.89
N VAL A 456 1.30 17.83 -18.90
CA VAL A 456 0.79 17.87 -17.51
C VAL A 456 1.29 19.17 -16.89
N VAL A 457 0.39 20.13 -16.63
CA VAL A 457 0.73 21.33 -15.88
C VAL A 457 0.47 21.06 -14.41
N ALA A 458 1.53 21.00 -13.64
CA ALA A 458 1.45 20.89 -12.20
C ALA A 458 0.99 22.22 -11.59
N ALA A 459 -0.18 22.28 -10.98
CA ALA A 459 -0.53 23.37 -10.06
C ALA A 459 0.01 23.04 -8.67
N ALA A 460 0.68 24.00 -8.04
CA ALA A 460 1.11 23.84 -6.67
C ALA A 460 -0.14 23.67 -5.78
N ARG A 461 -0.25 22.53 -5.09
CA ARG A 461 -1.14 22.41 -3.94
C ARG A 461 -0.74 23.52 -2.97
N PRO A 462 -1.67 24.31 -2.40
CA PRO A 462 -1.32 25.16 -1.27
C PRO A 462 -0.55 24.29 -0.27
N ALA A 463 0.62 24.76 0.17
CA ALA A 463 1.39 24.07 1.19
C ALA A 463 0.42 23.61 2.26
N ALA A 464 0.41 22.31 2.57
CA ALA A 464 -0.41 21.79 3.64
C ALA A 464 -0.17 22.73 4.81
N ALA A 465 -1.24 23.35 5.34
CA ALA A 465 -1.12 24.25 6.47
C ALA A 465 -0.20 23.52 7.45
N ALA A 466 0.86 24.22 7.89
CA ALA A 466 1.80 23.67 8.85
C ALA A 466 0.97 22.94 9.91
N PRO A 467 1.31 21.72 10.31
CA PRO A 467 0.51 20.95 11.22
C PRO A 467 0.15 21.89 12.35
N VAL A 468 -1.16 22.17 12.50
CA VAL A 468 -1.63 22.85 13.69
C VAL A 468 -1.19 21.89 14.78
N MET A 469 -0.13 22.24 15.48
CA MET A 469 0.31 21.54 16.67
C MET A 469 -0.96 21.31 17.46
N ALA A 470 -1.39 20.06 17.58
CA ALA A 470 -2.55 19.73 18.37
C ALA A 470 -2.32 20.43 19.70
N ALA A 471 -3.23 21.35 20.06
CA ALA A 471 -3.12 22.14 21.26
C ALA A 471 -2.70 21.17 22.37
N ALA A 472 -1.65 21.48 23.10
CA ALA A 472 -1.07 20.60 24.10
C ALA A 472 -2.20 20.00 24.91
N VAL A 473 -2.46 18.70 24.73
CA VAL A 473 -3.53 18.01 25.43
C VAL A 473 -3.25 18.21 26.90
N ALA A 474 -4.19 18.78 27.64
CA ALA A 474 -4.01 19.00 29.08
C ALA A 474 -3.57 17.68 29.72
N PRO A 475 -2.57 17.68 30.61
CA PRO A 475 -2.03 16.46 31.17
C PRO A 475 -3.16 15.63 31.81
N LEU A 476 -3.27 14.37 31.36
CA LEU A 476 -4.27 13.43 31.87
C LEU A 476 -4.04 13.20 33.36
N THR A 477 -5.14 13.07 34.12
CA THR A 477 -5.07 12.78 35.55
C THR A 477 -4.90 11.26 35.77
N PRO A 478 -3.86 10.81 36.44
CA PRO A 478 -3.70 9.39 36.75
C PRO A 478 -4.81 8.87 37.68
N PRO A 479 -5.21 7.60 37.56
CA PRO A 479 -6.08 6.97 38.57
C PRO A 479 -5.35 6.88 39.91
N THR A 480 -6.10 6.77 41.01
CA THR A 480 -5.53 6.59 42.34
C THR A 480 -4.61 5.37 42.38
N GLY A 481 -3.38 5.58 42.82
CA GLY A 481 -2.34 4.54 42.87
C GLY A 481 -1.49 4.38 41.62
N ALA A 482 -1.76 5.14 40.56
CA ALA A 482 -0.90 5.21 39.37
C ALA A 482 -0.15 6.55 39.30
N THR A 483 0.94 6.56 38.53
CA THR A 483 1.78 7.74 38.31
C THR A 483 1.48 8.40 36.96
N ALA A 484 1.87 9.66 36.79
CA ALA A 484 1.78 10.35 35.50
C ALA A 484 2.65 9.65 34.42
N GLU A 485 3.77 9.06 34.84
CA GLU A 485 4.65 8.29 33.97
C GLU A 485 3.96 7.04 33.44
N GLN A 486 3.22 6.31 34.27
CA GLN A 486 2.43 5.15 33.83
C GLN A 486 1.34 5.54 32.82
N VAL A 487 0.68 6.68 33.01
CA VAL A 487 -0.30 7.20 32.03
C VAL A 487 0.40 7.56 30.72
N ALA A 488 1.57 8.19 30.78
CA ALA A 488 2.35 8.53 29.58
C ALA A 488 2.86 7.28 28.84
N ASN A 489 3.34 6.29 29.57
CA ASN A 489 3.73 5.00 29.00
C ASN A 489 2.54 4.29 28.36
N GLY A 490 1.40 4.26 29.04
CA GLY A 490 0.15 3.70 28.49
C GLY A 490 -0.32 4.42 27.23
N GLN A 491 -0.20 5.75 27.18
CA GLN A 491 -0.47 6.53 25.97
C GLN A 491 0.48 6.14 24.84
N HIS A 492 1.75 5.98 25.14
CA HIS A 492 2.74 5.54 24.17
C HIS A 492 2.43 4.12 23.64
N LEU A 493 2.15 3.17 24.53
CA LEU A 493 1.77 1.79 24.18
C LEU A 493 0.49 1.74 23.34
N TYR A 494 -0.49 2.57 23.68
CA TYR A 494 -1.72 2.70 22.89
C TYR A 494 -1.43 3.19 21.47
N ALA A 495 -0.66 4.27 21.34
CA ALA A 495 -0.34 4.89 20.06
C ALA A 495 0.57 4.04 19.17
N SER A 496 1.48 3.27 19.78
CA SER A 496 2.44 2.41 19.07
C SER A 496 1.93 0.99 18.81
N GLY A 497 0.89 0.56 19.56
CA GLY A 497 0.35 -0.79 19.50
C GLY A 497 -0.76 -0.97 18.48
N THR A 498 -1.33 -2.17 18.48
CA THR A 498 -2.46 -2.58 17.63
C THR A 498 -3.80 -1.95 18.02
N CYS A 499 -3.87 -1.29 19.18
CA CYS A 499 -5.09 -0.71 19.74
C CYS A 499 -5.74 0.33 18.83
N THR A 500 -4.91 1.19 18.23
CA THR A 500 -5.35 2.28 17.36
C THR A 500 -6.08 1.81 16.11
N ALA A 501 -5.79 0.61 15.62
CA ALA A 501 -6.42 0.04 14.43
C ALA A 501 -7.94 -0.15 14.61
N CYS A 502 -8.38 -0.50 15.83
CA CYS A 502 -9.78 -0.72 16.15
C CYS A 502 -10.41 0.44 16.92
N HIS A 503 -9.66 1.08 17.82
CA HIS A 503 -10.19 2.11 18.71
C HIS A 503 -9.91 3.55 18.26
N GLY A 504 -9.23 3.73 17.12
CA GLY A 504 -8.85 5.04 16.58
C GLY A 504 -7.63 5.66 17.27
N PRO A 505 -6.93 6.58 16.60
CA PRO A 505 -5.71 7.20 17.14
C PRO A 505 -5.95 8.07 18.38
N ASP A 506 -7.16 8.59 18.53
CA ASP A 506 -7.63 9.40 19.65
C ASP A 506 -8.45 8.61 20.68
N ALA A 507 -8.52 7.28 20.53
CA ALA A 507 -9.31 6.36 21.37
C ALA A 507 -10.82 6.64 21.37
N ARG A 508 -11.36 7.39 20.38
CA ARG A 508 -12.79 7.73 20.27
C ARG A 508 -13.60 6.69 19.51
N GLY A 509 -12.98 5.59 19.13
CA GLY A 509 -13.62 4.47 18.46
C GLY A 509 -13.59 4.57 16.93
N THR A 510 -13.87 3.45 16.30
CA THR A 510 -14.07 3.28 14.87
C THR A 510 -15.24 2.32 14.64
N PRO A 511 -15.68 2.05 13.42
CA PRO A 511 -16.62 0.97 13.17
C PRO A 511 -16.16 -0.42 13.64
N LEU A 512 -14.84 -0.60 13.91
CA LEU A 512 -14.24 -1.87 14.35
C LEU A 512 -14.19 -2.01 15.87
N GLY A 513 -14.13 -0.90 16.62
CA GLY A 513 -13.99 -0.94 18.08
C GLY A 513 -14.54 0.29 18.79
N PRO A 514 -14.93 0.17 20.07
CA PRO A 514 -15.61 1.21 20.81
C PRO A 514 -14.74 2.43 21.13
N ASN A 515 -15.43 3.54 21.39
CA ASN A 515 -14.86 4.72 22.01
C ASN A 515 -14.40 4.40 23.45
N LEU A 516 -13.09 4.37 23.66
CA LEU A 516 -12.48 4.09 24.96
C LEU A 516 -12.49 5.31 25.89
N ALA A 517 -12.63 6.53 25.33
CA ALA A 517 -12.76 7.77 26.09
C ALA A 517 -14.21 8.03 26.60
N SER A 518 -15.17 7.16 26.26
CA SER A 518 -16.54 7.27 26.75
C SER A 518 -16.63 7.09 28.25
N ALA A 519 -17.38 7.95 28.94
CA ALA A 519 -17.65 7.84 30.36
C ALA A 519 -18.39 6.53 30.72
N THR A 520 -19.15 5.96 29.77
CA THR A 520 -19.87 4.70 29.97
C THR A 520 -19.14 3.57 29.26
N PRO A 521 -18.47 2.65 30.00
CA PRO A 521 -17.80 1.51 29.39
C PRO A 521 -18.81 0.49 28.85
N LEU A 522 -18.48 -0.16 27.71
CA LEU A 522 -19.29 -1.29 27.20
C LEU A 522 -19.06 -2.57 28.00
N TRP A 523 -17.89 -2.69 28.62
CA TRP A 523 -17.45 -3.86 29.38
C TRP A 523 -16.86 -3.43 30.72
N GLY A 524 -17.22 -4.17 31.76
CA GLY A 524 -16.79 -3.91 33.12
C GLY A 524 -17.40 -2.63 33.72
N ASP A 525 -16.83 -2.18 34.83
CA ASP A 525 -17.25 -0.99 35.57
C ASP A 525 -16.43 0.27 35.24
N GLY A 526 -15.42 0.13 34.36
CA GLY A 526 -14.54 1.22 33.95
C GLY A 526 -13.41 1.53 34.92
N SER A 527 -13.26 0.78 36.03
CA SER A 527 -12.09 0.86 36.91
C SER A 527 -10.82 0.41 36.21
N PRO A 528 -9.62 0.87 36.65
CA PRO A 528 -8.35 0.39 36.10
C PRO A 528 -8.22 -1.14 36.13
N GLU A 529 -8.72 -1.77 37.17
CA GLU A 529 -8.74 -3.24 37.30
C GLU A 529 -9.60 -3.90 36.24
N SER A 530 -10.82 -3.40 36.04
CA SER A 530 -11.74 -3.91 35.04
C SER A 530 -11.21 -3.71 33.62
N ILE A 531 -10.59 -2.55 33.33
CA ILE A 531 -9.94 -2.27 32.05
C ILE A 531 -8.79 -3.26 31.81
N ARG A 532 -7.96 -3.51 32.83
CA ARG A 532 -6.86 -4.49 32.79
C ARG A 532 -7.37 -5.90 32.43
N GLN A 533 -8.45 -6.33 33.07
CA GLN A 533 -9.06 -7.62 32.79
C GLN A 533 -9.56 -7.73 31.34
N VAL A 534 -10.21 -6.68 30.83
CA VAL A 534 -10.68 -6.62 29.42
C VAL A 534 -9.49 -6.65 28.45
N ILE A 535 -8.42 -5.92 28.72
CA ILE A 535 -7.22 -5.94 27.88
C ILE A 535 -6.61 -7.34 27.87
N THR A 536 -6.44 -7.95 29.04
CA THR A 536 -5.81 -9.27 29.19
C THR A 536 -6.60 -10.39 28.52
N ALA A 537 -7.91 -10.41 28.71
CA ALA A 537 -8.78 -11.48 28.20
C ALA A 537 -9.23 -11.26 26.75
N GLY A 538 -9.24 -10.00 26.29
CA GLY A 538 -9.93 -9.63 25.07
C GLY A 538 -11.46 -9.72 25.22
N VAL A 539 -12.17 -9.62 24.09
CA VAL A 539 -13.64 -9.72 24.02
C VAL A 539 -14.01 -10.60 22.83
N SER A 540 -14.23 -11.88 23.09
CA SER A 540 -14.55 -12.86 22.04
C SER A 540 -15.93 -12.65 21.41
N PHE A 541 -16.90 -12.12 22.18
CA PHE A 541 -18.28 -11.88 21.75
C PHE A 541 -18.69 -10.43 22.04
N PRO A 542 -18.34 -9.47 21.19
CA PRO A 542 -18.66 -8.05 21.40
C PRO A 542 -20.17 -7.78 21.39
N LYS A 543 -20.64 -6.86 22.28
CA LYS A 543 -22.04 -6.50 22.38
C LYS A 543 -22.58 -5.68 21.20
N GLN A 544 -21.74 -4.83 20.61
CA GLN A 544 -22.14 -3.83 19.61
C GLN A 544 -21.29 -3.86 18.33
N TYR A 545 -20.11 -4.46 18.40
CA TYR A 545 -19.16 -4.50 17.30
C TYR A 545 -19.06 -5.90 16.73
N ARG A 546 -18.82 -6.01 15.42
CA ARG A 546 -18.70 -7.32 14.77
C ARG A 546 -17.33 -7.96 14.99
N GLN A 547 -16.33 -7.13 15.22
CA GLN A 547 -14.95 -7.56 15.40
C GLN A 547 -14.71 -7.96 16.86
N ALA A 548 -14.22 -9.18 17.08
CA ALA A 548 -13.71 -9.60 18.37
C ALA A 548 -12.43 -8.82 18.73
N MET A 549 -12.29 -8.40 19.97
CA MET A 549 -11.02 -7.88 20.48
C MET A 549 -10.16 -9.07 20.92
N PRO A 550 -9.04 -9.35 20.28
CA PRO A 550 -8.15 -10.41 20.75
C PRO A 550 -7.56 -10.07 22.12
N ALA A 551 -7.13 -11.08 22.88
CA ALA A 551 -6.40 -10.88 24.12
C ALA A 551 -5.22 -9.93 23.90
N MET A 552 -5.06 -8.94 24.77
CA MET A 552 -4.03 -7.90 24.70
C MET A 552 -4.03 -7.12 23.37
N GLY A 553 -5.17 -7.06 22.68
CA GLY A 553 -5.28 -6.43 21.36
C GLY A 553 -4.51 -7.17 20.24
N GLY A 554 -4.11 -8.43 20.49
CA GLY A 554 -3.28 -9.20 19.56
C GLY A 554 -1.77 -8.94 19.69
N ALA A 555 -1.36 -8.13 20.68
CA ALA A 555 0.05 -7.92 21.04
C ALA A 555 0.49 -8.85 22.17
N GLU A 556 1.79 -8.98 22.38
CA GLU A 556 2.35 -9.58 23.61
C GLU A 556 2.69 -8.44 24.58
N LEU A 557 1.90 -8.30 25.63
CA LEU A 557 2.07 -7.27 26.65
C LEU A 557 2.47 -7.90 28.00
N THR A 558 3.41 -7.27 28.69
CA THR A 558 3.76 -7.61 30.07
C THR A 558 2.68 -7.10 31.04
N PRO A 559 2.59 -7.65 32.26
CA PRO A 559 1.66 -7.13 33.27
C PRO A 559 1.87 -5.63 33.59
N ALA A 560 3.09 -5.11 33.51
CA ALA A 560 3.38 -3.70 33.71
C ALA A 560 2.79 -2.85 32.56
N GLU A 561 3.00 -3.25 31.32
CA GLU A 561 2.44 -2.57 30.13
C GLU A 561 0.91 -2.58 30.12
N ILE A 562 0.28 -3.67 30.56
CA ILE A 562 -1.17 -3.75 30.72
C ILE A 562 -1.65 -2.77 31.81
N ASN A 563 -0.92 -2.61 32.90
CA ASN A 563 -1.23 -1.62 33.94
C ASN A 563 -1.11 -0.18 33.40
N ASP A 564 -0.07 0.11 32.64
CA ASP A 564 0.14 1.41 32.03
C ASP A 564 -0.97 1.76 31.03
N LEU A 565 -1.32 0.82 30.13
CA LEU A 565 -2.47 0.94 29.23
C LEU A 565 -3.80 1.16 29.97
N SER A 566 -4.05 0.41 31.03
CA SER A 566 -5.28 0.55 31.81
C SER A 566 -5.36 1.92 32.49
N SER A 567 -4.25 2.43 32.98
CA SER A 567 -4.14 3.76 33.59
C SER A 567 -4.41 4.87 32.58
N TYR A 568 -3.88 4.74 31.36
CA TYR A 568 -4.13 5.68 30.26
C TYR A 568 -5.61 5.68 29.82
N ILE A 569 -6.20 4.49 29.57
CA ILE A 569 -7.61 4.38 29.15
C ILE A 569 -8.54 4.90 30.24
N TRP A 570 -8.22 4.66 31.52
CA TRP A 570 -8.98 5.25 32.62
C TRP A 570 -8.87 6.77 32.60
N ALA A 571 -7.67 7.32 32.43
CA ALA A 571 -7.44 8.76 32.42
C ALA A 571 -8.14 9.49 31.25
N LEU A 572 -8.28 8.83 30.09
CA LEU A 572 -9.08 9.35 28.97
C LEU A 572 -10.55 9.57 29.30
N ARG A 573 -11.11 8.75 30.19
CA ARG A 573 -12.52 8.82 30.65
C ARG A 573 -12.76 9.87 31.72
N HIS A 574 -11.68 10.33 32.37
CA HIS A 574 -11.71 11.26 33.48
C HIS A 574 -10.85 12.50 33.16
N PRO A 575 -11.18 13.26 32.09
CA PRO A 575 -10.44 14.48 31.77
C PRO A 575 -10.59 15.47 32.94
N ARG A 576 -9.58 16.30 33.15
CA ARG A 576 -9.68 17.39 34.12
C ARG A 576 -10.83 18.29 33.70
N PRO A 577 -11.67 18.76 34.66
CA PRO A 577 -12.73 19.74 34.40
C PRO A 577 -12.17 21.06 33.89
#